data_3c68e2490b4e1455270f6f1b6b1d539f
#
_entry.id   3c68e2490b4e1455270f6f1b6b1d539f
#
_cell.length_a   1.000
_cell.length_b   1.000
_cell.length_c   1.000
_cell.angle_alpha   90.00
_cell.angle_beta   90.00
_cell.angle_gamma   90.00
#
_symmetry.space_group_name_H-M   'P 1'
#
loop_
_entity.id
_entity.type
_entity.pdbx_description
1 polymer ?
#
loop_
_entity_poly.entity_id
_entity_poly.type
_entity_poly.pdbx_seq_one_letter_code
_entity_poly.pdbx_strand_id
1 'polypeptide(L)'
;GASLLLNELLEADLLTGIGRAYGLEAYIKKSSGNLTGWISYTLSRSERQVVGINNNEWYANRFDRLHNLYVVSQYKINEKWECAANFVFSTGTPATFYTGQYTVQGYVIPDAGSNARNNVRNPDYHRLDLSVTYHRKKSKKFESNWVFSCYNVYNRRNPFSIYFATNYQGKGQNEAIRYSVIGSAIPSVSYNFKF
;
A
#
# COMPACT_ATOMS: atom_id res chain seq x y z
N GLY A 1 -20.19 11.66 11.36
CA GLY A 1 -19.35 12.83 11.12
C GLY A 1 -19.87 14.13 11.74
N ALA A 2 -21.14 14.51 11.54
CA ALA A 2 -21.67 15.80 12.02
C ALA A 2 -21.79 15.89 13.55
N SER A 3 -22.06 14.77 14.24
CA SER A 3 -22.14 14.73 15.71
C SER A 3 -20.81 15.05 16.41
N LEU A 4 -19.67 14.81 15.75
CA LEU A 4 -18.36 15.12 16.29
C LEU A 4 -18.09 16.65 16.32
N LEU A 5 -18.64 17.38 15.38
CA LEU A 5 -18.50 18.84 15.28
C LEU A 5 -19.44 19.60 16.22
N LEU A 6 -20.46 18.93 16.77
CA LEU A 6 -21.44 19.49 17.70
C LEU A 6 -21.20 19.08 19.17
N ASN A 7 -20.11 18.36 19.45
CA ASN A 7 -19.75 17.98 20.82
C ASN A 7 -19.00 19.13 21.48
N GLU A 8 -19.66 19.85 22.35
CA GLU A 8 -19.07 20.96 23.15
C GLU A 8 -17.93 20.50 24.07
N LEU A 9 -17.85 19.20 24.38
CA LEU A 9 -16.83 18.57 25.23
C LEU A 9 -15.84 17.72 24.46
N LEU A 10 -15.66 17.98 23.17
CA LEU A 10 -14.76 17.19 22.31
C LEU A 10 -13.36 17.07 22.90
N GLU A 11 -12.84 18.12 23.52
CA GLU A 11 -11.52 18.12 24.13
C GLU A 11 -11.42 17.17 25.34
N ALA A 12 -12.50 17.02 26.11
CA ALA A 12 -12.57 16.11 27.25
C ALA A 12 -12.62 14.62 26.81
N ASP A 13 -13.10 14.35 25.59
CA ASP A 13 -13.15 13.01 25.01
C ASP A 13 -11.85 12.60 24.33
N LEU A 14 -10.86 13.50 24.22
CA LEU A 14 -9.57 13.20 23.61
C LEU A 14 -8.69 12.37 24.54
N LEU A 15 -8.37 11.16 24.12
CA LEU A 15 -7.44 10.31 24.84
C LEU A 15 -6.00 10.74 24.55
N THR A 16 -5.22 10.94 25.60
CA THR A 16 -3.79 11.25 25.51
C THR A 16 -2.97 9.98 25.44
N GLY A 17 -1.82 10.06 24.78
CA GLY A 17 -0.93 8.94 24.66
C GLY A 17 0.46 9.36 24.17
N ILE A 18 1.36 8.40 24.14
CA ILE A 18 2.72 8.54 23.62
C ILE A 18 2.91 7.70 22.38
N GLY A 19 3.84 8.09 21.52
CA GLY A 19 4.20 7.38 20.32
C GLY A 19 5.70 7.24 20.17
N ARG A 20 6.14 6.20 19.47
CA ARG A 20 7.54 6.00 19.08
C ARG A 20 7.62 5.49 17.66
N ALA A 21 8.66 5.92 16.95
CA ALA A 21 8.99 5.42 15.62
C ALA A 21 10.51 5.27 15.51
N TYR A 22 10.95 4.16 14.93
CA TYR A 22 12.36 3.87 14.72
C TYR A 22 12.52 2.93 13.53
N GLY A 23 13.72 2.87 12.96
CA GLY A 23 13.96 2.04 11.80
C GLY A 23 15.37 2.11 11.27
N LEU A 24 15.60 1.36 10.20
CA LEU A 24 16.83 1.32 9.44
C LEU A 24 16.48 1.51 7.97
N GLU A 25 17.24 2.35 7.27
CA GLU A 25 17.11 2.56 5.83
C GLU A 25 18.42 2.20 5.13
N ALA A 26 18.30 1.48 4.02
CA ALA A 26 19.42 1.13 3.15
C ALA A 26 19.09 1.56 1.72
N TYR A 27 20.06 2.20 1.06
CA TYR A 27 19.93 2.63 -0.31
C TYR A 27 21.18 2.29 -1.11
N ILE A 28 21.00 1.60 -2.24
CA ILE A 28 22.08 1.24 -3.14
C ILE A 28 21.71 1.72 -4.54
N LYS A 29 22.61 2.42 -5.21
CA LYS A 29 22.41 2.92 -6.57
C LYS A 29 23.60 2.55 -7.45
N LYS A 30 23.29 2.08 -8.65
CA LYS A 30 24.25 1.88 -9.76
C LYS A 30 23.89 2.83 -10.91
N SER A 31 24.77 3.77 -11.23
CA SER A 31 24.49 4.85 -12.18
C SER A 31 25.17 4.67 -13.54
N SER A 32 25.99 3.63 -13.72
CA SER A 32 26.77 3.43 -14.95
C SER A 32 26.79 1.98 -15.42
N GLY A 33 27.08 1.80 -16.72
CA GLY A 33 27.07 0.51 -17.41
C GLY A 33 25.71 0.19 -18.05
N ASN A 34 25.56 -1.00 -18.59
CA ASN A 34 24.35 -1.41 -19.29
C ASN A 34 23.18 -1.66 -18.33
N LEU A 35 23.47 -2.09 -17.11
CA LEU A 35 22.50 -2.21 -16.03
C LEU A 35 22.68 -1.03 -15.08
N THR A 36 21.65 -0.23 -14.92
CA THR A 36 21.54 0.88 -13.96
C THR A 36 20.29 0.73 -13.12
N GLY A 37 20.23 1.45 -12.01
CA GLY A 37 19.05 1.41 -11.13
C GLY A 37 19.39 1.62 -9.69
N TRP A 38 18.43 1.34 -8.83
CA TRP A 38 18.57 1.49 -7.38
C TRP A 38 17.67 0.54 -6.62
N ILE A 39 18.06 0.25 -5.40
CA ILE A 39 17.30 -0.51 -4.42
C ILE A 39 17.21 0.37 -3.18
N SER A 40 16.02 0.54 -2.66
CA SER A 40 15.76 1.18 -1.37
C SER A 40 15.00 0.20 -0.49
N TYR A 41 15.49 0.00 0.71
CA TYR A 41 14.86 -0.84 1.71
C TYR A 41 14.75 -0.10 3.03
N THR A 42 13.55 -0.12 3.61
CA THR A 42 13.27 0.43 4.93
C THR A 42 12.71 -0.65 5.82
N LEU A 43 13.35 -0.86 6.96
CA LEU A 43 12.80 -1.61 8.10
C LEU A 43 12.38 -0.58 9.14
N SER A 44 11.09 -0.47 9.45
CA SER A 44 10.60 0.55 10.39
C SER A 44 9.51 0.01 11.29
N ARG A 45 9.39 0.60 12.47
CA ARG A 45 8.35 0.35 13.42
C ARG A 45 7.77 1.66 13.93
N SER A 46 6.45 1.78 13.93
CA SER A 46 5.72 2.91 14.50
C SER A 46 4.64 2.40 15.43
N GLU A 47 4.68 2.82 16.69
CA GLU A 47 3.81 2.31 17.75
C GLU A 47 3.24 3.46 18.58
N ARG A 48 2.14 3.18 19.26
CA ARG A 48 1.45 4.07 20.19
C ARG A 48 1.12 3.32 21.47
N GLN A 49 1.05 4.08 22.56
CA GLN A 49 0.47 3.66 23.82
C GLN A 49 -0.50 4.75 24.26
N VAL A 50 -1.77 4.41 24.41
CA VAL A 50 -2.84 5.34 24.74
C VAL A 50 -3.59 4.77 25.93
N VAL A 51 -3.80 5.60 26.94
CA VAL A 51 -4.52 5.19 28.16
C VAL A 51 -5.94 4.74 27.80
N GLY A 52 -6.36 3.59 28.33
CA GLY A 52 -7.69 3.02 28.08
C GLY A 52 -7.80 2.23 26.76
N ILE A 53 -6.74 2.13 25.97
CA ILE A 53 -6.71 1.37 24.71
C ILE A 53 -5.69 0.22 24.80
N ASN A 54 -6.06 -0.97 24.29
CA ASN A 54 -5.22 -2.17 24.25
C ASN A 54 -4.56 -2.48 25.61
N ASN A 55 -5.32 -2.43 26.70
CA ASN A 55 -4.84 -2.63 28.09
C ASN A 55 -3.67 -1.73 28.48
N ASN A 56 -3.57 -0.54 27.91
CA ASN A 56 -2.45 0.39 28.09
C ASN A 56 -1.10 -0.16 27.54
N GLU A 57 -1.14 -1.14 26.65
CA GLU A 57 0.04 -1.69 26.01
C GLU A 57 0.40 -0.95 24.72
N TRP A 58 1.65 -1.13 24.26
CA TRP A 58 2.09 -0.62 22.97
C TRP A 58 1.42 -1.39 21.83
N TYR A 59 0.85 -0.69 20.88
CA TYR A 59 0.26 -1.26 19.68
C TYR A 59 0.73 -0.52 18.41
N ALA A 60 0.71 -1.23 17.29
CA ALA A 60 1.15 -0.67 16.02
C ALA A 60 0.28 0.51 15.60
N ASN A 61 0.92 1.60 15.14
CA ASN A 61 0.23 2.74 14.55
C ASN A 61 -0.47 2.30 13.24
N ARG A 62 -1.58 2.94 12.91
CA ARG A 62 -2.32 2.72 11.66
C ARG A 62 -1.43 2.74 10.40
N PHE A 63 -0.38 3.54 10.39
CA PHE A 63 0.52 3.71 9.25
C PHE A 63 1.81 2.87 9.36
N ASP A 64 1.92 2.03 10.39
CA ASP A 64 3.09 1.17 10.58
C ASP A 64 3.25 0.19 9.42
N ARG A 65 4.43 0.20 8.80
CA ARG A 65 4.84 -0.75 7.75
C ARG A 65 6.22 -1.26 8.09
N LEU A 66 6.32 -2.53 8.47
CA LEU A 66 7.58 -3.11 8.91
C LEU A 66 8.63 -3.11 7.79
N HIS A 67 8.26 -3.51 6.60
CA HIS A 67 9.17 -3.61 5.47
C HIS A 67 8.64 -2.82 4.29
N ASN A 68 9.50 -1.99 3.70
CA ASN A 68 9.26 -1.35 2.41
C ASN A 68 10.48 -1.61 1.53
N LEU A 69 10.26 -2.17 0.35
CA LEU A 69 11.30 -2.45 -0.64
C LEU A 69 10.88 -1.85 -1.97
N TYR A 70 11.78 -1.08 -2.56
CA TYR A 70 11.66 -0.56 -3.91
C TYR A 70 12.88 -0.99 -4.71
N VAL A 71 12.66 -1.56 -5.88
CA VAL A 71 13.71 -1.93 -6.82
C VAL A 71 13.36 -1.33 -8.17
N VAL A 72 14.22 -0.45 -8.65
CA VAL A 72 14.12 0.12 -9.99
C VAL A 72 15.35 -0.29 -10.76
N SER A 73 15.15 -0.90 -11.89
CA SER A 73 16.26 -1.34 -12.77
C SER A 73 15.96 -0.99 -14.22
N GLN A 74 17.01 -0.66 -14.93
CA GLN A 74 17.02 -0.33 -16.34
C GLN A 74 18.19 -1.06 -16.99
N TYR A 75 17.91 -1.82 -18.03
CA TYR A 75 18.91 -2.60 -18.73
C TYR A 75 18.95 -2.23 -20.22
N LYS A 76 20.04 -1.66 -20.64
CA LYS A 76 20.31 -1.32 -22.03
C LYS A 76 20.83 -2.57 -22.75
N ILE A 77 19.98 -3.21 -23.56
CA ILE A 77 20.32 -4.40 -24.32
C ILE A 77 21.28 -4.03 -25.46
N ASN A 78 20.95 -2.94 -26.16
CA ASN A 78 21.75 -2.36 -27.24
C ASN A 78 21.31 -0.91 -27.49
N GLU A 79 21.81 -0.28 -28.54
CA GLU A 79 21.48 1.11 -28.89
C GLU A 79 20.00 1.34 -29.23
N LYS A 80 19.25 0.28 -29.57
CA LYS A 80 17.85 0.34 -30.00
C LYS A 80 16.87 -0.13 -28.92
N TRP A 81 17.30 -1.03 -28.05
CA TRP A 81 16.41 -1.70 -27.11
C TRP A 81 16.86 -1.52 -25.67
N GLU A 82 15.95 -1.14 -24.85
CA GLU A 82 16.12 -0.96 -23.43
C GLU A 82 14.93 -1.56 -22.68
N CYS A 83 15.19 -2.24 -21.57
CA CYS A 83 14.15 -2.78 -20.69
C CYS A 83 14.23 -2.08 -19.33
N ALA A 84 13.09 -1.85 -18.70
CA ALA A 84 13.05 -1.39 -17.32
C ALA A 84 12.06 -2.22 -16.50
N ALA A 85 12.38 -2.35 -15.23
CA ALA A 85 11.53 -3.01 -14.24
C ALA A 85 11.42 -2.15 -12.99
N ASN A 86 10.22 -2.07 -12.44
CA ASN A 86 9.93 -1.40 -11.19
C ASN A 86 9.18 -2.38 -10.28
N PHE A 87 9.81 -2.79 -9.18
CA PHE A 87 9.22 -3.66 -8.18
C PHE A 87 9.01 -2.89 -6.88
N VAL A 88 7.83 -3.05 -6.32
CA VAL A 88 7.44 -2.46 -5.03
C VAL A 88 6.92 -3.56 -4.14
N PHE A 89 7.40 -3.60 -2.91
CA PHE A 89 6.86 -4.42 -1.84
C PHE A 89 6.69 -3.57 -0.59
N SER A 90 5.57 -3.73 0.11
CA SER A 90 5.40 -3.22 1.47
C SER A 90 4.50 -4.12 2.30
N THR A 91 4.88 -4.32 3.55
CA THR A 91 4.01 -5.04 4.50
C THR A 91 2.69 -4.31 4.71
N GLY A 92 1.66 -5.09 4.95
CA GLY A 92 0.32 -4.59 5.21
C GLY A 92 0.28 -3.68 6.44
N THR A 93 -0.52 -2.63 6.35
CA THR A 93 -0.78 -1.72 7.48
C THR A 93 -1.67 -2.39 8.51
N PRO A 94 -1.52 -2.04 9.80
CA PRO A 94 -2.43 -2.50 10.84
C PRO A 94 -3.87 -2.04 10.61
N ALA A 95 -4.81 -2.92 10.92
CA ALA A 95 -6.23 -2.69 10.86
C ALA A 95 -6.92 -3.25 12.11
N THR A 96 -8.04 -2.70 12.48
CA THR A 96 -8.87 -3.22 13.56
C THR A 96 -9.90 -4.18 12.97
N PHE A 97 -9.80 -5.46 13.31
CA PHE A 97 -10.81 -6.45 12.96
C PHE A 97 -11.73 -6.68 14.16
N TYR A 98 -12.99 -6.76 13.87
CA TYR A 98 -14.01 -7.03 14.87
C TYR A 98 -13.89 -8.47 15.36
N THR A 99 -13.86 -8.64 16.68
CA THR A 99 -13.76 -9.94 17.35
C THR A 99 -15.10 -10.44 17.88
N GLY A 100 -16.12 -9.58 17.88
CA GLY A 100 -17.46 -9.88 18.32
C GLY A 100 -18.50 -9.11 17.52
N GLN A 101 -19.77 -9.40 17.85
CA GLN A 101 -20.90 -8.64 17.35
C GLN A 101 -22.06 -8.72 18.36
N TYR A 102 -22.90 -7.70 18.40
CA TYR A 102 -24.15 -7.70 19.16
C TYR A 102 -25.29 -7.25 18.27
N THR A 103 -26.50 -7.64 18.62
CA THR A 103 -27.71 -7.30 17.86
C THR A 103 -28.54 -6.31 18.67
N VAL A 104 -28.87 -5.19 18.05
CA VAL A 104 -29.75 -4.17 18.63
C VAL A 104 -30.89 -3.92 17.64
N GLN A 105 -32.12 -4.14 18.09
CA GLN A 105 -33.34 -3.93 17.28
C GLN A 105 -33.28 -4.61 15.88
N GLY A 106 -32.69 -5.80 15.81
CA GLY A 106 -32.54 -6.54 14.55
C GLY A 106 -31.34 -6.14 13.68
N TYR A 107 -30.57 -5.12 14.06
CA TYR A 107 -29.34 -4.74 13.39
C TYR A 107 -28.12 -5.40 14.06
N VAL A 108 -27.25 -5.98 13.23
CA VAL A 108 -25.97 -6.55 13.69
C VAL A 108 -24.92 -5.44 13.74
N ILE A 109 -24.38 -5.19 14.92
CA ILE A 109 -23.35 -4.17 15.18
C ILE A 109 -22.03 -4.91 15.45
N PRO A 110 -21.00 -4.74 14.60
CA PRO A 110 -19.68 -5.31 14.87
C PRO A 110 -19.02 -4.67 16.08
N ASP A 111 -18.41 -5.48 16.94
CA ASP A 111 -17.70 -5.02 18.13
C ASP A 111 -16.23 -5.43 18.06
N ALA A 112 -15.33 -4.45 18.08
CA ALA A 112 -13.90 -4.67 18.17
C ALA A 112 -13.41 -4.92 19.60
N GLY A 113 -14.27 -4.62 20.59
CA GLY A 113 -13.84 -4.53 21.98
C GLY A 113 -12.89 -3.34 22.24
N SER A 114 -12.78 -2.89 23.46
CA SER A 114 -11.87 -1.79 23.86
C SER A 114 -10.38 -2.14 23.67
N ASN A 115 -10.06 -3.42 23.63
CA ASN A 115 -8.68 -3.94 23.66
C ASN A 115 -8.20 -4.56 22.36
N ALA A 116 -8.81 -4.23 21.23
CA ALA A 116 -8.50 -4.88 19.95
C ALA A 116 -8.10 -3.90 18.82
N ARG A 117 -7.67 -2.68 19.15
CA ARG A 117 -7.29 -1.69 18.13
C ARG A 117 -6.00 -2.11 17.41
N ASN A 118 -6.04 -2.10 16.07
CA ASN A 118 -4.93 -2.47 15.18
C ASN A 118 -4.39 -3.90 15.44
N ASN A 119 -5.31 -4.83 15.70
CA ASN A 119 -5.05 -6.21 16.09
C ASN A 119 -4.65 -7.14 14.95
N VAL A 120 -4.86 -6.74 13.69
CA VAL A 120 -4.54 -7.53 12.49
C VAL A 120 -3.78 -6.67 11.50
N ARG A 121 -2.99 -7.27 10.63
CA ARG A 121 -2.39 -6.60 9.48
C ARG A 121 -3.15 -6.93 8.20
N ASN A 122 -3.34 -5.91 7.37
CA ASN A 122 -3.78 -6.10 6.00
C ASN A 122 -2.77 -6.98 5.25
N PRO A 123 -3.18 -7.68 4.20
CA PRO A 123 -2.26 -8.42 3.35
C PRO A 123 -1.20 -7.50 2.74
N ASP A 124 0.00 -8.05 2.53
CA ASP A 124 1.12 -7.33 1.94
C ASP A 124 0.81 -6.85 0.52
N TYR A 125 1.31 -5.65 0.23
CA TYR A 125 1.25 -5.05 -1.09
C TYR A 125 2.53 -5.37 -1.84
N HIS A 126 2.41 -5.88 -3.08
CA HIS A 126 3.54 -5.90 -4.00
C HIS A 126 3.09 -5.84 -5.46
N ARG A 127 3.94 -5.26 -6.30
CA ARG A 127 3.67 -5.04 -7.71
C ARG A 127 4.96 -5.05 -8.51
N LEU A 128 4.89 -5.62 -9.70
CA LEU A 128 5.95 -5.54 -10.69
C LEU A 128 5.39 -4.86 -11.94
N ASP A 129 6.07 -3.80 -12.38
CA ASP A 129 5.81 -3.12 -13.64
C ASP A 129 7.01 -3.35 -14.55
N LEU A 130 6.76 -3.66 -15.81
CA LEU A 130 7.80 -3.85 -16.82
C LEU A 130 7.60 -2.91 -18.00
N SER A 131 8.69 -2.48 -18.61
CA SER A 131 8.63 -1.74 -19.86
C SER A 131 9.78 -2.12 -20.80
N VAL A 132 9.50 -1.98 -22.08
CA VAL A 132 10.48 -2.14 -23.15
C VAL A 132 10.41 -0.90 -24.03
N THR A 133 11.54 -0.25 -24.24
CA THR A 133 11.67 0.93 -25.07
C THR A 133 12.42 0.57 -26.36
N TYR A 134 11.83 0.92 -27.50
CA TYR A 134 12.47 0.83 -28.79
C TYR A 134 12.84 2.22 -29.28
N HIS A 135 14.13 2.51 -29.37
CA HIS A 135 14.68 3.74 -29.90
C HIS A 135 14.83 3.64 -31.42
N ARG A 136 14.12 4.49 -32.13
CA ARG A 136 14.31 4.63 -33.58
C ARG A 136 15.63 5.31 -33.84
N LYS A 137 16.26 5.00 -34.99
CA LYS A 137 17.53 5.62 -35.40
C LYS A 137 17.40 7.16 -35.38
N LYS A 138 18.27 7.80 -34.63
CA LYS A 138 18.32 9.26 -34.50
C LYS A 138 18.69 9.90 -35.84
N SER A 139 17.89 10.89 -36.25
CA SER A 139 18.20 11.80 -37.36
C SER A 139 18.66 13.13 -36.79
N LYS A 140 19.37 13.96 -37.55
CA LYS A 140 19.84 15.29 -37.09
C LYS A 140 18.73 16.23 -36.60
N LYS A 141 17.49 16.00 -37.05
CA LYS A 141 16.32 16.84 -36.71
C LYS A 141 15.18 16.10 -36.02
N PHE A 142 15.32 14.78 -35.80
CA PHE A 142 14.21 14.00 -35.30
C PHE A 142 14.68 12.80 -34.48
N GLU A 143 14.17 12.70 -33.26
CA GLU A 143 14.41 11.58 -32.37
C GLU A 143 13.06 11.03 -31.90
N SER A 144 12.88 9.72 -31.91
CA SER A 144 11.64 9.11 -31.44
C SER A 144 11.85 7.74 -30.84
N ASN A 145 10.97 7.38 -29.93
CA ASN A 145 10.96 6.05 -29.34
C ASN A 145 9.51 5.56 -29.11
N TRP A 146 9.38 4.26 -29.10
CA TRP A 146 8.17 3.56 -28.69
C TRP A 146 8.41 2.94 -27.32
N VAL A 147 7.47 3.11 -26.41
CA VAL A 147 7.50 2.49 -25.09
C VAL A 147 6.32 1.56 -24.95
N PHE A 148 6.58 0.30 -24.75
CA PHE A 148 5.59 -0.73 -24.43
C PHE A 148 5.74 -1.01 -22.95
N SER A 149 4.68 -0.83 -22.18
CA SER A 149 4.73 -1.07 -20.74
C SER A 149 3.53 -1.87 -20.26
N CYS A 150 3.72 -2.53 -19.14
CA CYS A 150 2.67 -3.25 -18.44
C CYS A 150 2.78 -2.98 -16.94
N TYR A 151 1.76 -2.33 -16.41
CA TYR A 151 1.58 -2.16 -14.98
C TYR A 151 1.05 -3.45 -14.37
N ASN A 152 1.55 -3.86 -13.21
CA ASN A 152 1.10 -5.03 -12.48
C ASN A 152 1.12 -6.33 -13.30
N VAL A 153 2.29 -6.67 -13.86
CA VAL A 153 2.48 -7.75 -14.85
C VAL A 153 1.89 -9.10 -14.42
N TYR A 154 1.95 -9.44 -13.15
CA TYR A 154 1.41 -10.68 -12.61
C TYR A 154 -0.03 -10.56 -12.09
N ASN A 155 -0.73 -9.47 -12.43
CA ASN A 155 -2.18 -9.32 -12.22
C ASN A 155 -2.60 -9.47 -10.74
N ARG A 156 -1.79 -8.97 -9.80
CA ARG A 156 -2.11 -9.09 -8.38
C ARG A 156 -3.17 -8.08 -7.97
N ARG A 157 -4.22 -8.57 -7.35
CA ARG A 157 -5.25 -7.74 -6.71
C ARG A 157 -4.75 -7.27 -5.35
N ASN A 158 -3.96 -6.20 -5.33
CA ASN A 158 -3.49 -5.62 -4.10
C ASN A 158 -4.65 -5.03 -3.28
N PRO A 159 -4.68 -5.24 -1.96
CA PRO A 159 -5.72 -4.68 -1.12
C PRO A 159 -5.56 -3.16 -1.02
N PHE A 160 -6.63 -2.43 -1.29
CA PHE A 160 -6.74 -1.00 -0.99
C PHE A 160 -7.30 -0.80 0.42
N SER A 161 -8.36 -1.53 0.73
CA SER A 161 -8.97 -1.54 2.06
C SER A 161 -9.65 -2.88 2.34
N ILE A 162 -9.87 -3.17 3.62
CA ILE A 162 -10.74 -4.23 4.08
C ILE A 162 -11.87 -3.55 4.83
N TYR A 163 -13.10 -3.90 4.50
CA TYR A 163 -14.28 -3.46 5.23
C TYR A 163 -15.14 -4.65 5.61
N PHE A 164 -15.95 -4.47 6.62
CA PHE A 164 -16.87 -5.51 7.10
C PHE A 164 -18.27 -5.21 6.60
N ALA A 165 -18.91 -6.22 6.04
CA ALA A 165 -20.32 -6.14 5.62
C ALA A 165 -21.09 -7.33 6.19
N THR A 166 -22.33 -7.09 6.56
CA THR A 166 -23.22 -8.15 7.02
C THR A 166 -23.81 -8.87 5.83
N ASN A 167 -23.55 -10.16 5.73
CA ASN A 167 -24.15 -11.01 4.71
C ASN A 167 -25.56 -11.46 5.12
N TYR A 168 -26.56 -10.71 4.72
CA TYR A 168 -27.96 -11.01 5.02
C TYR A 168 -28.49 -12.28 4.33
N GLN A 169 -27.82 -12.75 3.27
CA GLN A 169 -28.16 -14.01 2.60
C GLN A 169 -27.56 -15.22 3.32
N GLY A 170 -26.52 -15.01 4.13
CA GLY A 170 -25.78 -16.02 4.88
C GLY A 170 -25.92 -15.86 6.40
N LYS A 171 -27.09 -16.03 6.97
CA LYS A 171 -27.32 -16.04 8.45
C LYS A 171 -26.92 -14.79 9.23
N GLY A 172 -26.81 -13.62 8.57
CA GLY A 172 -26.46 -12.36 9.26
C GLY A 172 -25.04 -12.32 9.82
N GLN A 173 -24.09 -13.07 9.26
CA GLN A 173 -22.69 -13.04 9.70
C GLN A 173 -21.95 -11.85 9.06
N ASN A 174 -21.04 -11.26 9.80
CA ASN A 174 -20.14 -10.25 9.27
C ASN A 174 -18.98 -10.91 8.52
N GLU A 175 -18.77 -10.48 7.28
CA GLU A 175 -17.69 -10.93 6.41
C GLU A 175 -16.69 -9.80 6.18
N ALA A 176 -15.41 -10.13 6.19
CA ALA A 176 -14.34 -9.20 5.82
C ALA A 176 -14.17 -9.20 4.30
N ILE A 177 -14.52 -8.09 3.66
CA ILE A 177 -14.41 -7.92 2.21
C ILE A 177 -13.17 -7.13 1.87
N ARG A 178 -12.31 -7.74 1.07
CA ARG A 178 -11.10 -7.09 0.55
C ARG A 178 -11.45 -6.31 -0.73
N TYR A 179 -11.28 -5.01 -0.69
CA TYR A 179 -11.46 -4.12 -1.84
C TYR A 179 -10.12 -3.83 -2.53
N SER A 180 -10.07 -3.97 -3.85
CA SER A 180 -8.93 -3.64 -4.70
C SER A 180 -9.38 -2.68 -5.80
N VAL A 181 -8.77 -1.50 -5.89
CA VAL A 181 -9.15 -0.47 -6.87
C VAL A 181 -8.55 -0.79 -8.25
N ILE A 182 -7.26 -1.08 -8.29
CA ILE A 182 -6.56 -1.46 -9.53
C ILE A 182 -5.94 -2.83 -9.28
N GLY A 183 -6.66 -3.87 -9.68
CA GLY A 183 -6.28 -5.25 -9.43
C GLY A 183 -5.89 -6.03 -10.69
N SER A 184 -5.79 -5.37 -11.86
CA SER A 184 -5.49 -6.02 -13.13
C SER A 184 -4.16 -5.54 -13.72
N ALA A 185 -3.60 -6.35 -14.63
CA ALA A 185 -2.52 -5.93 -15.49
C ALA A 185 -3.05 -4.87 -16.48
N ILE A 186 -2.31 -3.77 -16.66
CA ILE A 186 -2.69 -2.69 -17.57
C ILE A 186 -1.55 -2.51 -18.56
N PRO A 187 -1.68 -3.03 -19.80
CA PRO A 187 -0.74 -2.74 -20.85
C PRO A 187 -0.92 -1.32 -21.37
N SER A 188 0.16 -0.68 -21.78
CA SER A 188 0.13 0.63 -22.43
C SER A 188 1.20 0.74 -23.50
N VAL A 189 0.95 1.59 -24.49
CA VAL A 189 1.88 1.92 -25.57
C VAL A 189 1.96 3.43 -25.66
N SER A 190 3.20 3.95 -25.68
CA SER A 190 3.47 5.37 -25.86
C SER A 190 4.44 5.61 -27.00
N TYR A 191 4.20 6.64 -27.77
CA TYR A 191 5.12 7.12 -28.79
C TYR A 191 5.62 8.51 -28.41
N ASN A 192 6.92 8.64 -28.20
CA ASN A 192 7.57 9.91 -27.87
C ASN A 192 8.40 10.39 -29.05
N PHE A 193 8.38 11.69 -29.32
CA PHE A 193 9.17 12.29 -30.37
C PHE A 193 9.67 13.69 -29.99
N LYS A 194 10.80 14.05 -30.57
CA LYS A 194 11.46 15.36 -30.41
C LYS A 194 12.06 15.80 -31.74
N PHE A 195 11.85 17.06 -32.11
CA PHE A 195 12.43 17.75 -33.26
C PHE A 195 13.18 19.00 -32.83
#